data_ced6caf68d74f63108270d43f0ef1c1e
#
_entry.id   ced6caf68d74f63108270d43f0ef1c1e
#
_cell.length_a   1.000
_cell.length_b   1.000
_cell.length_c   1.000
_cell.angle_alpha   90.00
_cell.angle_beta   90.00
_cell.angle_gamma   90.00
#
_symmetry.space_group_name_H-M   'P 1'
#
loop_
_entity.id
_entity.type
_entity.pdbx_description
1 polymer ?
#
loop_
_entity_poly.entity_id
_entity_poly.type
_entity_poly.pdbx_seq_one_letter_code
_entity_poly.pdbx_strand_id
1 'polypeptide(L)'
;MLAPPSARNDDTYCFHPEIERVSGDLFRNGHYREAALNGYIKVVEEVKRVSGIAADGEALMNRAFGCENQHPVIRFNALITQADKDEQRGFMNIFKGIGGLRNLKAHTVLAIDDPYRGHEYLAMASVLMRVLESAKVEPNP
;
A
#
# COMPACT_ATOMS: atom_id res chain seq x y z
N MET A 1 24.75 14.57 3.86
CA MET A 1 23.68 13.56 3.78
C MET A 1 22.64 13.87 4.85
N LEU A 2 21.37 13.89 4.46
CA LEU A 2 20.30 14.14 5.42
C LEU A 2 20.09 12.94 6.32
N ALA A 3 19.84 13.18 7.62
CA ALA A 3 19.45 12.12 8.53
C ALA A 3 18.17 11.41 8.05
N PRO A 4 17.99 10.11 8.33
CA PRO A 4 16.74 9.43 8.03
C PRO A 4 15.55 10.21 8.60
N PRO A 5 14.41 10.26 7.92
CA PRO A 5 13.24 11.00 8.42
C PRO A 5 12.83 10.66 9.85
N SER A 6 13.02 9.40 10.25
CA SER A 6 12.74 8.97 11.63
C SER A 6 13.63 9.61 12.69
N ALA A 7 14.78 10.15 12.31
CA ALA A 7 15.71 10.81 13.21
C ALA A 7 15.50 12.32 13.25
N ARG A 8 14.54 12.84 12.51
CA ARG A 8 14.21 14.26 12.50
C ARG A 8 13.05 14.52 13.45
N ASN A 9 13.23 15.48 14.34
CA ASN A 9 12.11 16.10 15.07
C ASN A 9 11.36 17.05 14.14
N ASP A 10 10.94 16.54 13.00
CA ASP A 10 10.21 17.32 12.02
C ASP A 10 8.80 16.77 11.89
N ASP A 11 7.87 17.47 12.48
CA ASP A 11 6.43 17.13 12.44
C ASP A 11 5.83 17.19 11.03
N THR A 12 6.61 17.61 10.03
CA THR A 12 6.13 17.75 8.66
C THR A 12 6.19 16.46 7.85
N TYR A 13 6.91 15.46 8.33
CA TYR A 13 7.05 14.21 7.61
C TYR A 13 6.62 13.02 8.45
N CYS A 14 5.40 12.59 8.27
CA CYS A 14 4.87 11.40 8.92
C CYS A 14 4.24 10.45 7.89
N PHE A 15 4.33 9.16 8.16
CA PHE A 15 3.59 8.15 7.42
C PHE A 15 2.08 8.32 7.70
N HIS A 16 1.28 7.71 6.84
CA HIS A 16 -0.15 7.58 7.12
C HIS A 16 -0.34 7.05 8.55
N PRO A 17 -1.30 7.59 9.33
CA PRO A 17 -1.48 7.21 10.74
C PRO A 17 -1.60 5.70 10.97
N GLU A 18 -2.26 4.97 10.08
CA GLU A 18 -2.39 3.52 10.20
C GLU A 18 -1.06 2.79 9.94
N ILE A 19 -0.21 3.31 9.06
CA ILE A 19 1.13 2.76 8.83
C ILE A 19 2.02 3.05 10.03
N GLU A 20 1.94 4.25 10.59
CA GLU A 20 2.64 4.60 11.82
C GLU A 20 2.22 3.66 12.97
N ARG A 21 0.94 3.38 13.10
CA ARG A 21 0.41 2.51 14.14
C ARG A 21 0.94 1.08 14.05
N VAL A 22 1.00 0.48 12.86
CA VAL A 22 1.40 -0.92 12.70
C VAL A 22 2.91 -1.13 12.52
N SER A 23 3.65 -0.09 12.12
CA SER A 23 5.06 -0.21 11.70
C SER A 23 6.00 0.77 12.36
N GLY A 24 5.52 1.85 12.96
CA GLY A 24 6.36 2.94 13.44
C GLY A 24 7.37 2.52 14.49
N ASP A 25 6.95 1.79 15.52
CA ASP A 25 7.84 1.35 16.60
C ASP A 25 8.87 0.34 16.08
N LEU A 26 8.46 -0.60 15.22
CA LEU A 26 9.38 -1.54 14.59
C LEU A 26 10.46 -0.80 13.81
N PHE A 27 10.07 0.21 13.04
CA PHE A 27 10.99 1.02 12.25
C PHE A 27 11.99 1.76 13.15
N ARG A 28 11.50 2.44 14.20
CA ARG A 28 12.37 3.18 15.13
C ARG A 28 13.35 2.28 15.87
N ASN A 29 12.99 1.03 16.09
CA ASN A 29 13.83 0.04 16.76
C ASN A 29 14.72 -0.75 15.80
N GLY A 30 14.76 -0.40 14.51
CA GLY A 30 15.63 -1.01 13.53
C GLY A 30 15.10 -2.30 12.89
N HIS A 31 13.85 -2.68 13.16
CA HIS A 31 13.22 -3.87 12.59
C HIS A 31 12.54 -3.53 11.24
N TYR A 32 13.36 -3.12 10.27
CA TYR A 32 12.87 -2.54 9.00
C TYR A 32 12.07 -3.53 8.16
N ARG A 33 12.52 -4.78 8.11
CA ARG A 33 11.82 -5.83 7.36
C ARG A 33 10.41 -6.08 7.92
N GLU A 34 10.33 -6.27 9.23
CA GLU A 34 9.06 -6.51 9.91
C GLU A 34 8.14 -5.29 9.80
N ALA A 35 8.71 -4.10 9.90
CA ALA A 35 7.97 -2.85 9.71
C ALA A 35 7.34 -2.78 8.31
N ALA A 36 8.13 -3.07 7.27
CA ALA A 36 7.66 -3.07 5.89
C ALA A 36 6.56 -4.11 5.67
N LEU A 37 6.76 -5.34 6.13
CA LEU A 37 5.76 -6.40 5.99
C LEU A 37 4.45 -6.05 6.70
N ASN A 38 4.51 -5.52 7.91
CA ASN A 38 3.31 -5.08 8.63
C ASN A 38 2.57 -3.96 7.87
N GLY A 39 3.32 -3.02 7.29
CA GLY A 39 2.74 -1.96 6.47
C GLY A 39 2.01 -2.52 5.24
N TYR A 40 2.61 -3.49 4.55
CA TYR A 40 2.01 -4.11 3.36
C TYR A 40 0.81 -4.99 3.71
N ILE A 41 0.85 -5.70 4.84
CA ILE A 41 -0.32 -6.41 5.38
C ILE A 41 -1.47 -5.43 5.61
N LYS A 42 -1.18 -4.27 6.20
CA LYS A 42 -2.19 -3.24 6.46
C LYS A 42 -2.82 -2.71 5.17
N VAL A 43 -2.02 -2.48 4.12
CA VAL A 43 -2.54 -2.05 2.82
C VAL A 43 -3.52 -3.09 2.25
N VAL A 44 -3.14 -4.36 2.25
CA VAL A 44 -4.00 -5.44 1.74
C VAL A 44 -5.29 -5.55 2.56
N GLU A 45 -5.20 -5.49 3.88
CA GLU A 45 -6.36 -5.49 4.76
C GLU A 45 -7.30 -4.32 4.47
N GLU A 46 -6.75 -3.15 4.20
CA GLU A 46 -7.53 -1.97 3.88
C GLU A 46 -8.27 -2.12 2.54
N VAL A 47 -7.63 -2.70 1.52
CA VAL A 47 -8.31 -3.02 0.27
C VAL A 47 -9.49 -3.96 0.52
N LYS A 48 -9.31 -5.00 1.33
CA LYS A 48 -10.41 -5.90 1.71
C LYS A 48 -11.53 -5.16 2.42
N ARG A 49 -11.18 -4.32 3.38
CA ARG A 49 -12.15 -3.59 4.20
C ARG A 49 -13.00 -2.65 3.35
N VAL A 50 -12.37 -1.81 2.52
CA VAL A 50 -13.11 -0.81 1.73
C VAL A 50 -13.86 -1.45 0.57
N SER A 51 -13.35 -2.51 -0.04
CA SER A 51 -14.01 -3.18 -1.16
C SER A 51 -15.10 -4.15 -0.74
N GLY A 52 -15.02 -4.69 0.48
CA GLY A 52 -15.89 -5.76 0.93
C GLY A 52 -15.66 -7.10 0.23
N ILE A 53 -14.54 -7.25 -0.50
CA ILE A 53 -14.25 -8.44 -1.27
C ILE A 53 -13.55 -9.49 -0.39
N ALA A 54 -14.10 -10.68 -0.32
CA ALA A 54 -13.53 -11.81 0.42
C ALA A 54 -12.62 -12.65 -0.50
N ALA A 55 -11.51 -12.06 -0.92
CA ALA A 55 -10.51 -12.71 -1.77
C ALA A 55 -9.12 -12.29 -1.32
N ASP A 56 -8.10 -12.95 -1.82
CA ASP A 56 -6.69 -12.66 -1.53
C ASP A 56 -5.89 -12.54 -2.82
N GLY A 57 -4.64 -12.02 -2.67
CA GLY A 57 -3.67 -11.96 -3.74
C GLY A 57 -4.16 -11.20 -4.98
N GLU A 58 -3.79 -11.71 -6.15
CA GLU A 58 -4.15 -11.06 -7.41
C GLU A 58 -5.65 -11.02 -7.65
N ALA A 59 -6.39 -12.05 -7.22
CA ALA A 59 -7.83 -12.08 -7.37
C ALA A 59 -8.49 -10.91 -6.64
N LEU A 60 -8.04 -10.59 -5.44
CA LEU A 60 -8.51 -9.41 -4.69
C LEU A 60 -8.27 -8.13 -5.48
N MET A 61 -7.04 -7.93 -5.96
CA MET A 61 -6.66 -6.69 -6.63
C MET A 61 -7.36 -6.54 -7.99
N ASN A 62 -7.49 -7.64 -8.74
CA ASN A 62 -8.22 -7.62 -10.00
C ASN A 62 -9.70 -7.25 -9.80
N ARG A 63 -10.33 -7.80 -8.78
CA ARG A 63 -11.75 -7.50 -8.49
C ARG A 63 -11.94 -6.09 -7.94
N ALA A 64 -11.02 -5.63 -7.08
CA ALA A 64 -11.12 -4.30 -6.49
C ALA A 64 -10.88 -3.18 -7.51
N PHE A 65 -9.88 -3.33 -8.38
CA PHE A 65 -9.39 -2.25 -9.23
C PHE A 65 -9.53 -2.49 -10.73
N GLY A 66 -9.82 -3.72 -11.17
CA GLY A 66 -9.79 -4.08 -12.58
C GLY A 66 -10.95 -3.49 -13.38
N CYS A 67 -10.65 -3.03 -14.60
CA CYS A 67 -11.61 -2.39 -15.51
C CYS A 67 -12.09 -3.28 -16.65
N GLU A 68 -11.49 -4.47 -16.87
CA GLU A 68 -11.62 -5.19 -18.13
C GLU A 68 -13.00 -5.79 -18.36
N ASN A 69 -13.64 -6.34 -17.35
CA ASN A 69 -14.94 -7.01 -17.49
C ASN A 69 -16.03 -6.46 -16.58
N GLN A 70 -15.69 -5.52 -15.69
CA GLN A 70 -16.62 -4.98 -14.70
C GLN A 70 -16.17 -3.58 -14.30
N HIS A 71 -17.09 -2.81 -13.75
CA HIS A 71 -16.71 -1.57 -13.08
C HIS A 71 -15.89 -1.90 -11.84
N PRO A 72 -14.70 -1.33 -11.68
CA PRO A 72 -13.93 -1.56 -10.46
C PRO A 72 -14.68 -1.06 -9.22
N VAL A 73 -14.56 -1.82 -8.13
CA VAL A 73 -15.18 -1.44 -6.86
C VAL A 73 -14.53 -0.20 -6.28
N ILE A 74 -13.20 -0.10 -6.41
CA ILE A 74 -12.42 1.05 -5.96
C ILE A 74 -11.92 1.81 -7.18
N ARG A 75 -12.30 3.08 -7.30
CA ARG A 75 -11.96 3.95 -8.43
C ARG A 75 -11.16 5.15 -7.97
N PHE A 76 -10.08 5.42 -8.68
CA PHE A 76 -9.22 6.58 -8.41
C PHE A 76 -9.65 7.82 -9.18
N ASN A 77 -10.50 7.65 -10.19
CA ASN A 77 -10.99 8.72 -11.05
C ASN A 77 -12.32 8.31 -11.69
N ALA A 78 -12.83 9.13 -12.60
CA ALA A 78 -14.13 8.89 -13.25
C ALA A 78 -14.09 7.83 -14.39
N LEU A 79 -12.92 7.35 -14.76
CA LEU A 79 -12.72 6.34 -15.82
C LEU A 79 -13.28 6.76 -17.19
N ILE A 80 -13.18 8.05 -17.52
CA ILE A 80 -13.71 8.59 -18.77
C ILE A 80 -12.66 8.57 -19.88
N THR A 81 -11.44 9.07 -19.58
CA THR A 81 -10.36 9.20 -20.57
C THR A 81 -9.43 7.98 -20.55
N GLN A 82 -8.61 7.87 -21.60
CA GLN A 82 -7.55 6.85 -21.61
C GLN A 82 -6.56 7.08 -20.47
N ALA A 83 -6.22 8.33 -20.17
CA ALA A 83 -5.36 8.66 -19.05
C ALA A 83 -5.95 8.20 -17.70
N ASP A 84 -7.27 8.35 -17.51
CA ASP A 84 -7.97 7.84 -16.33
C ASP A 84 -7.79 6.33 -16.17
N LYS A 85 -7.98 5.60 -17.27
CA LYS A 85 -7.85 4.14 -17.28
C LYS A 85 -6.41 3.69 -17.03
N ASP A 86 -5.45 4.41 -17.59
CA ASP A 86 -4.01 4.15 -17.37
C ASP A 86 -3.62 4.37 -15.92
N GLU A 87 -4.11 5.43 -15.28
CA GLU A 87 -3.91 5.68 -13.86
C GLU A 87 -4.49 4.55 -13.00
N GLN A 88 -5.73 4.17 -13.28
CA GLN A 88 -6.41 3.07 -12.57
C GLN A 88 -5.60 1.78 -12.67
N ARG A 89 -5.15 1.44 -13.87
CA ARG A 89 -4.33 0.24 -14.11
C ARG A 89 -2.96 0.33 -13.45
N GLY A 90 -2.33 1.50 -13.49
CA GLY A 90 -1.04 1.74 -12.85
C GLY A 90 -1.11 1.50 -11.35
N PHE A 91 -2.08 2.07 -10.67
CA PHE A 91 -2.27 1.83 -9.23
C PHE A 91 -2.63 0.37 -8.94
N MET A 92 -3.49 -0.24 -9.74
CA MET A 92 -3.79 -1.66 -9.59
C MET A 92 -2.51 -2.52 -9.59
N ASN A 93 -1.60 -2.23 -10.51
CA ASN A 93 -0.32 -2.95 -10.61
C ASN A 93 0.57 -2.71 -9.40
N ILE A 94 0.59 -1.50 -8.85
CA ILE A 94 1.33 -1.20 -7.61
C ILE A 94 0.73 -1.99 -6.43
N PHE A 95 -0.59 -2.02 -6.30
CA PHE A 95 -1.26 -2.81 -5.26
C PHE A 95 -0.97 -4.30 -5.41
N LYS A 96 -0.96 -4.82 -6.64
CA LYS A 96 -0.55 -6.21 -6.91
C LYS A 96 0.88 -6.48 -6.45
N GLY A 97 1.80 -5.57 -6.73
CA GLY A 97 3.20 -5.66 -6.31
C GLY A 97 3.32 -5.71 -4.79
N ILE A 98 2.63 -4.84 -4.09
CA ILE A 98 2.59 -4.81 -2.62
C ILE A 98 2.01 -6.13 -2.07
N GLY A 99 0.95 -6.64 -2.67
CA GLY A 99 0.39 -7.94 -2.29
C GLY A 99 1.37 -9.08 -2.45
N GLY A 100 2.16 -9.06 -3.52
CA GLY A 100 3.24 -10.03 -3.74
C GLY A 100 4.34 -9.93 -2.69
N LEU A 101 4.76 -8.72 -2.34
CA LEU A 101 5.78 -8.51 -1.31
C LEU A 101 5.28 -8.94 0.08
N ARG A 102 4.00 -8.71 0.38
CA ARG A 102 3.39 -9.18 1.64
C ARG A 102 3.49 -10.71 1.81
N ASN A 103 3.45 -11.44 0.70
CA ASN A 103 3.45 -12.91 0.71
C ASN A 103 4.84 -13.54 0.79
N LEU A 104 5.91 -12.74 0.90
CA LEU A 104 7.25 -13.27 1.06
C LEU A 104 7.36 -14.09 2.34
N LYS A 105 7.89 -15.32 2.22
CA LYS A 105 8.10 -16.19 3.37
C LYS A 105 9.20 -15.65 4.28
N ALA A 106 9.15 -16.01 5.55
CA ALA A 106 10.05 -15.48 6.58
C ALA A 106 11.54 -15.66 6.26
N HIS A 107 11.91 -16.68 5.49
CA HIS A 107 13.28 -16.93 5.09
C HIS A 107 13.64 -16.34 3.71
N THR A 108 12.68 -15.77 2.99
CA THR A 108 12.91 -15.07 1.74
C THR A 108 13.26 -13.64 2.09
N VAL A 109 14.48 -13.24 1.77
CA VAL A 109 15.05 -12.01 2.28
C VAL A 109 14.54 -10.81 1.50
N LEU A 110 13.62 -10.07 2.07
CA LEU A 110 13.58 -8.64 1.84
C LEU A 110 14.75 -8.09 2.68
N ALA A 111 15.94 -7.98 2.09
CA ALA A 111 17.13 -7.52 2.81
C ALA A 111 17.06 -6.00 3.01
N ILE A 112 16.34 -5.60 4.03
CA ILE A 112 16.26 -4.19 4.43
C ILE A 112 17.13 -4.04 5.66
N ASP A 113 18.33 -3.52 5.46
CA ASP A 113 19.35 -3.39 6.49
C ASP A 113 19.68 -1.95 6.85
N ASP A 114 19.04 -0.96 6.19
CA ASP A 114 19.29 0.43 6.47
C ASP A 114 17.99 1.23 6.61
N PRO A 115 18.02 2.35 7.37
CA PRO A 115 16.82 3.14 7.65
C PRO A 115 16.26 3.84 6.40
N TYR A 116 17.08 4.14 5.39
CA TYR A 116 16.62 4.80 4.17
C TYR A 116 15.72 3.85 3.38
N ARG A 117 16.16 2.62 3.14
CA ARG A 117 15.34 1.61 2.45
C ARG A 117 14.09 1.29 3.25
N GLY A 118 14.22 1.11 4.57
CA GLY A 118 13.07 0.88 5.44
C GLY A 118 12.05 1.99 5.33
N HIS A 119 12.51 3.24 5.36
CA HIS A 119 11.63 4.40 5.19
C HIS A 119 10.93 4.40 3.83
N GLU A 120 11.65 4.12 2.74
CA GLU A 120 11.10 4.12 1.39
C GLU A 120 10.04 3.03 1.21
N TYR A 121 10.25 1.84 1.78
CA TYR A 121 9.23 0.79 1.78
C TYR A 121 7.97 1.21 2.55
N LEU A 122 8.13 1.87 3.70
CA LEU A 122 6.98 2.40 4.44
C LEU A 122 6.31 3.56 3.74
N ALA A 123 7.07 4.39 3.02
CA ALA A 123 6.51 5.46 2.21
C ALA A 123 5.60 4.89 1.10
N MET A 124 5.97 3.77 0.48
CA MET A 124 5.12 3.08 -0.49
C MET A 124 3.78 2.66 0.13
N ALA A 125 3.82 2.02 1.30
CA ALA A 125 2.60 1.65 2.01
C ALA A 125 1.77 2.89 2.38
N SER A 126 2.42 3.94 2.85
CA SER A 126 1.78 5.18 3.26
C SER A 126 1.04 5.87 2.12
N VAL A 127 1.67 6.00 0.95
CA VAL A 127 1.02 6.64 -0.20
C VAL A 127 -0.18 5.81 -0.68
N LEU A 128 -0.11 4.49 -0.64
CA LEU A 128 -1.23 3.64 -1.03
C LEU A 128 -2.41 3.75 -0.07
N MET A 129 -2.17 3.89 1.23
CA MET A 129 -3.23 4.17 2.20
C MET A 129 -3.93 5.50 1.90
N ARG A 130 -3.17 6.54 1.55
CA ARG A 130 -3.73 7.85 1.20
C ARG A 130 -4.52 7.79 -0.12
N VAL A 131 -4.03 7.04 -1.10
CA VAL A 131 -4.72 6.82 -2.38
C VAL A 131 -6.07 6.15 -2.13
N LEU A 132 -6.13 5.15 -1.26
CA LEU A 132 -7.38 4.48 -0.90
C LEU A 132 -8.37 5.43 -0.21
N GLU A 133 -7.90 6.30 0.66
CA GLU A 133 -8.77 7.29 1.35
C GLU A 133 -9.47 8.24 0.38
N SER A 134 -8.79 8.63 -0.69
CA SER A 134 -9.34 9.55 -1.69
C SER A 134 -10.13 8.85 -2.79
N ALA A 135 -10.12 7.53 -2.82
CA ALA A 135 -10.80 6.75 -3.85
C ALA A 135 -12.31 6.72 -3.63
N LYS A 136 -13.04 6.59 -4.73
CA LYS A 136 -14.48 6.35 -4.70
C LYS A 136 -14.72 4.84 -4.65
N VAL A 137 -15.56 4.42 -3.72
CA VAL A 137 -15.91 3.00 -3.55
C VAL A 137 -17.36 2.81 -3.95
N GLU A 138 -17.57 1.98 -4.96
CA GLU A 138 -18.92 1.58 -5.40
C GLU A 138 -18.97 0.05 -5.44
N PRO A 139 -19.70 -0.58 -4.51
CA PRO A 139 -19.88 -2.03 -4.56
C PRO A 139 -20.51 -2.43 -5.88
N ASN A 140 -20.11 -3.58 -6.41
CA ASN A 140 -20.78 -4.14 -7.57
C ASN A 140 -22.25 -4.43 -7.23
N PRO A 141 -23.16 -4.08 -8.13
CA PRO A 141 -24.57 -4.40 -7.94
C PRO A 141 -24.82 -5.90 -7.89
#